data_c02e15cb6cc13d69de97093da51235cb
#
_entry.id   c02e15cb6cc13d69de97093da51235cb
#
_cell.length_a   1.000
_cell.length_b   1.000
_cell.length_c   1.000
_cell.angle_alpha   90.00
_cell.angle_beta   90.00
_cell.angle_gamma   90.00
#
_symmetry.space_group_name_H-M   'P 1'
#
loop_
_entity.id
_entity.type
_entity.pdbx_description
1 polymer ?
#
loop_
_entity_poly.entity_id
_entity_poly.type
_entity_poly.pdbx_seq_one_letter_code
_entity_poly.pdbx_strand_id
1 'polypeptide(L)'
;MLPPLPHSSTSYLLSLTIIIITRSLDEQERVTTIGKAVSLLPLDPRIGRIILLGCILGCGPAVLATSAAMGYRDPFVMPINDQQRAAGNAAKQRLTQGFPSDQIALLKALEGFSNQKAYRFCDENYLSVSVMNYLKDLIQQLIQTLRESGVNSTQAYAQRNNGNMPLLMSIISIGLYPDIGVRQLGKEPFILEKGRKAKIHPSSVNSKAPQYKGPCKTLDLIGYQDLVSIPNVNPGGAGLLMLNTTPMSVFALLLTCGVIHEVPASVKDIDDGPPRPVDVDAVNVEVDSWVKLRTTRKILNVVRTARETIALTMDAFLSSPDMPLPPHLSRGMDAIAQALAAEQPLSSAAVPTQGANSGHGGHEGDSRYGSGGGYQGGRGGGGGYQGRGRGSGGY
;
A
#
# COMPACT_ATOMS: atom_id res chain seq x y z
N MET A 1 -1.80 48.26 -3.89
CA MET A 1 -2.87 47.55 -3.18
C MET A 1 -3.32 46.39 -4.05
N LEU A 2 -2.91 45.18 -3.76
CA LEU A 2 -3.43 43.96 -4.39
C LEU A 2 -4.83 43.68 -3.81
N PRO A 3 -5.80 43.22 -4.62
CA PRO A 3 -7.13 42.90 -4.13
C PRO A 3 -7.09 41.67 -3.19
N PRO A 4 -8.01 41.55 -2.21
CA PRO A 4 -8.03 40.42 -1.33
C PRO A 4 -8.34 39.13 -2.10
N LEU A 5 -7.51 38.09 -1.87
CA LEU A 5 -7.69 36.76 -2.45
C LEU A 5 -9.03 36.15 -2.04
N PRO A 6 -9.79 35.56 -2.97
CA PRO A 6 -11.06 34.93 -2.66
C PRO A 6 -10.87 33.68 -1.77
N HIS A 7 -11.92 33.28 -1.06
CA HIS A 7 -12.01 32.21 -0.06
C HIS A 7 -11.64 30.78 -0.51
N SER A 8 -10.85 30.63 -1.58
CA SER A 8 -10.24 29.39 -2.08
C SER A 8 -8.78 29.18 -1.62
N SER A 9 -8.27 30.02 -0.72
CA SER A 9 -6.85 29.98 -0.28
C SER A 9 -6.44 28.65 0.34
N THR A 10 -7.34 27.90 0.94
CA THR A 10 -7.04 26.57 1.51
C THR A 10 -6.75 25.53 0.42
N SER A 11 -7.44 25.61 -0.71
CA SER A 11 -7.20 24.70 -1.86
C SER A 11 -5.88 25.02 -2.56
N TYR A 12 -5.53 26.30 -2.69
CA TYR A 12 -4.25 26.74 -3.24
C TYR A 12 -3.06 26.33 -2.36
N LEU A 13 -3.18 26.51 -1.04
CA LEU A 13 -2.14 26.09 -0.09
C LEU A 13 -1.95 24.56 -0.09
N LEU A 14 -3.03 23.78 -0.16
CA LEU A 14 -2.96 22.32 -0.32
C LEU A 14 -2.28 21.92 -1.64
N SER A 15 -2.60 22.58 -2.73
CA SER A 15 -1.98 22.33 -4.04
C SER A 15 -0.50 22.66 -4.03
N LEU A 16 -0.10 23.80 -3.46
CA LEU A 16 1.31 24.20 -3.31
C LEU A 16 2.06 23.25 -2.38
N THR A 17 1.46 22.83 -1.27
CA THR A 17 2.06 21.86 -0.34
C THR A 17 2.30 20.52 -1.03
N ILE A 18 1.35 20.01 -1.82
CA ILE A 18 1.51 18.79 -2.62
C ILE A 18 2.66 18.97 -3.64
N ILE A 19 2.72 20.10 -4.32
CA ILE A 19 3.74 20.37 -5.34
C ILE A 19 5.14 20.47 -4.71
N ILE A 20 5.28 21.08 -3.53
CA ILE A 20 6.53 21.15 -2.77
C ILE A 20 6.91 19.77 -2.21
N ILE A 21 5.95 19.02 -1.64
CA ILE A 21 6.17 17.67 -1.14
C ILE A 21 6.59 16.71 -2.26
N THR A 22 6.05 16.88 -3.47
CA THR A 22 6.46 16.10 -4.64
C THR A 22 7.83 16.53 -5.19
N ARG A 23 8.42 17.61 -4.66
CA ARG A 23 9.61 18.27 -5.20
C ARG A 23 9.46 18.67 -6.69
N SER A 24 8.26 18.90 -7.14
CA SER A 24 8.00 19.38 -8.50
C SER A 24 8.34 20.85 -8.67
N LEU A 25 8.35 21.63 -7.59
CA LEU A 25 8.86 22.99 -7.51
C LEU A 25 10.01 23.07 -6.48
N ASP A 26 10.96 23.97 -6.72
CA ASP A 26 11.99 24.35 -5.75
C ASP A 26 11.45 25.39 -4.74
N GLU A 27 12.29 25.79 -3.79
CA GLU A 27 11.95 26.79 -2.77
C GLU A 27 11.63 28.19 -3.36
N GLN A 28 12.03 28.43 -4.60
CA GLN A 28 11.74 29.65 -5.35
C GLN A 28 10.57 29.47 -6.34
N GLU A 29 9.75 28.44 -6.16
CA GLU A 29 8.59 28.11 -7.01
C GLU A 29 8.93 27.83 -8.49
N ARG A 30 10.19 27.48 -8.81
CA ARG A 30 10.60 27.10 -10.15
C ARG A 30 10.41 25.61 -10.37
N VAL A 31 9.98 25.23 -11.58
CA VAL A 31 9.75 23.83 -11.95
C VAL A 31 11.07 23.08 -11.97
N THR A 32 11.18 22.03 -11.14
CA THR A 32 12.33 21.14 -11.08
C THR A 32 12.36 20.17 -12.27
N THR A 33 13.45 19.41 -12.42
CA THR A 33 13.55 18.31 -13.40
C THR A 33 12.44 17.27 -13.18
N ILE A 34 12.17 16.93 -11.92
CA ILE A 34 11.06 16.03 -11.54
C ILE A 34 9.72 16.64 -11.95
N GLY A 35 9.50 17.93 -11.66
CA GLY A 35 8.28 18.64 -12.02
C GLY A 35 8.02 18.64 -13.53
N LYS A 36 9.06 18.83 -14.34
CA LYS A 36 8.96 18.74 -15.80
C LYS A 36 8.54 17.34 -16.25
N ALA A 37 9.19 16.29 -15.74
CA ALA A 37 8.87 14.91 -16.10
C ALA A 37 7.44 14.52 -15.68
N VAL A 38 6.99 14.93 -14.47
CA VAL A 38 5.64 14.65 -13.96
C VAL A 38 4.57 15.43 -14.77
N SER A 39 4.84 16.67 -15.20
CA SER A 39 3.88 17.49 -15.95
C SER A 39 3.54 16.96 -17.34
N LEU A 40 4.36 16.09 -17.89
CA LEU A 40 4.09 15.42 -19.17
C LEU A 40 3.11 14.24 -19.04
N LEU A 41 2.89 13.72 -17.83
CA LEU A 41 1.98 12.62 -17.61
C LEU A 41 0.54 13.13 -17.44
N PRO A 42 -0.46 12.55 -18.13
CA PRO A 42 -1.88 12.92 -17.98
C PRO A 42 -2.48 12.33 -16.68
N LEU A 43 -1.78 12.50 -15.54
CA LEU A 43 -2.10 11.95 -14.25
C LEU A 43 -1.89 12.98 -13.15
N ASP A 44 -2.49 12.76 -11.98
CA ASP A 44 -2.20 13.55 -10.78
C ASP A 44 -0.68 13.56 -10.51
N PRO A 45 -0.07 14.70 -10.18
CA PRO A 45 1.37 14.79 -9.88
C PRO A 45 1.88 13.81 -8.84
N ARG A 46 1.04 13.44 -7.86
CA ARG A 46 1.37 12.41 -6.86
C ARG A 46 1.56 11.04 -7.50
N ILE A 47 0.66 10.68 -8.42
CA ILE A 47 0.73 9.43 -9.17
C ILE A 47 1.96 9.43 -10.10
N GLY A 48 2.23 10.56 -10.76
CA GLY A 48 3.45 10.72 -11.58
C GLY A 48 4.73 10.48 -10.77
N ARG A 49 4.78 11.00 -9.53
CA ARG A 49 5.90 10.74 -8.62
C ARG A 49 6.05 9.25 -8.26
N ILE A 50 4.94 8.53 -8.02
CA ILE A 50 4.97 7.08 -7.78
C ILE A 50 5.67 6.35 -8.94
N ILE A 51 5.34 6.73 -10.18
CA ILE A 51 5.93 6.15 -11.39
C ILE A 51 7.44 6.35 -11.43
N LEU A 52 7.91 7.58 -11.20
CA LEU A 52 9.34 7.89 -11.21
C LEU A 52 10.09 7.15 -10.09
N LEU A 53 9.55 7.14 -8.86
CA LEU A 53 10.10 6.37 -7.74
C LEU A 53 10.14 4.88 -8.06
N GLY A 54 9.10 4.35 -8.68
CA GLY A 54 9.03 2.97 -9.12
C GLY A 54 10.14 2.63 -10.12
N CYS A 55 10.43 3.51 -11.05
CA CYS A 55 11.53 3.33 -12.02
C CYS A 55 12.90 3.28 -11.32
N ILE A 56 13.22 4.23 -10.45
CA ILE A 56 14.52 4.26 -9.76
C ILE A 56 14.68 3.15 -8.70
N LEU A 57 13.57 2.66 -8.13
CA LEU A 57 13.55 1.53 -7.19
C LEU A 57 13.41 0.16 -7.88
N GLY A 58 13.27 0.13 -9.21
CA GLY A 58 13.25 -1.10 -9.99
C GLY A 58 11.91 -1.85 -10.04
N CYS A 59 10.79 -1.18 -9.78
CA CYS A 59 9.42 -1.71 -9.86
C CYS A 59 8.59 -1.01 -10.98
N GLY A 60 9.25 -0.44 -11.99
CA GLY A 60 8.66 0.42 -13.00
C GLY A 60 7.38 -0.13 -13.64
N PRO A 61 7.37 -1.33 -14.25
CA PRO A 61 6.18 -1.88 -14.89
C PRO A 61 5.00 -2.08 -13.93
N ALA A 62 5.25 -2.62 -12.73
CA ALA A 62 4.21 -2.86 -11.74
C ALA A 62 3.62 -1.54 -11.21
N VAL A 63 4.49 -0.57 -10.94
CA VAL A 63 4.07 0.76 -10.48
C VAL A 63 3.28 1.48 -11.56
N LEU A 64 3.71 1.40 -12.83
CA LEU A 64 3.00 2.03 -13.94
C LEU A 64 1.59 1.47 -14.11
N ALA A 65 1.45 0.13 -14.07
CA ALA A 65 0.14 -0.52 -14.14
C ALA A 65 -0.77 -0.12 -12.96
N THR A 66 -0.23 -0.10 -11.74
CA THR A 66 -0.97 0.33 -10.55
C THR A 66 -1.36 1.80 -10.63
N SER A 67 -0.45 2.65 -11.08
CA SER A 67 -0.67 4.10 -11.22
C SER A 67 -1.72 4.43 -12.28
N ALA A 68 -1.76 3.70 -13.39
CA ALA A 68 -2.82 3.83 -14.40
C ALA A 68 -4.20 3.53 -13.80
N ALA A 69 -4.30 2.46 -12.99
CA ALA A 69 -5.54 2.10 -12.32
C ALA A 69 -5.95 3.12 -11.24
N MET A 70 -4.99 3.67 -10.50
CA MET A 70 -5.24 4.74 -9.52
C MET A 70 -5.68 6.06 -10.16
N GLY A 71 -5.19 6.35 -11.37
CA GLY A 71 -5.51 7.59 -12.11
C GLY A 71 -6.82 7.54 -12.87
N TYR A 72 -7.52 6.42 -12.85
CA TYR A 72 -8.76 6.22 -13.59
C TYR A 72 -9.86 5.63 -12.68
N ARG A 73 -10.90 5.13 -13.27
CA ARG A 73 -12.03 4.51 -12.58
C ARG A 73 -11.65 3.13 -12.04
N ASP A 74 -12.06 2.83 -10.79
CA ASP A 74 -11.91 1.51 -10.18
C ASP A 74 -12.60 0.43 -11.05
N PRO A 75 -11.89 -0.62 -11.49
CA PRO A 75 -12.48 -1.70 -12.26
C PRO A 75 -13.38 -2.63 -11.44
N PHE A 76 -13.30 -2.62 -10.12
CA PHE A 76 -14.14 -3.46 -9.27
C PHE A 76 -15.58 -2.98 -9.27
N VAL A 77 -16.50 -3.85 -9.72
CA VAL A 77 -17.93 -3.59 -9.72
C VAL A 77 -18.51 -4.00 -8.37
N MET A 78 -19.11 -3.04 -7.66
CA MET A 78 -19.78 -3.31 -6.38
C MET A 78 -21.24 -3.64 -6.60
N PRO A 79 -21.68 -4.90 -6.38
CA PRO A 79 -23.07 -5.28 -6.44
C PRO A 79 -23.94 -4.56 -5.40
N ILE A 80 -25.21 -4.34 -5.73
CA ILE A 80 -26.17 -3.70 -4.80
C ILE A 80 -26.57 -4.66 -3.68
N ASN A 81 -26.70 -5.95 -4.00
CA ASN A 81 -27.08 -7.00 -3.07
C ASN A 81 -25.92 -7.31 -2.10
N ASP A 82 -26.20 -7.36 -0.79
CA ASP A 82 -25.20 -7.56 0.26
C ASP A 82 -24.46 -8.91 0.14
N GLN A 83 -25.14 -9.98 -0.28
CA GLN A 83 -24.50 -11.28 -0.47
C GLN A 83 -23.49 -11.26 -1.64
N GLN A 84 -23.85 -10.65 -2.75
CA GLN A 84 -22.96 -10.46 -3.90
C GLN A 84 -21.84 -9.49 -3.58
N ARG A 85 -22.09 -8.45 -2.74
CA ARG A 85 -21.07 -7.53 -2.26
C ARG A 85 -20.01 -8.25 -1.41
N ALA A 86 -20.45 -9.16 -0.53
CA ALA A 86 -19.53 -10.00 0.24
C ALA A 86 -18.67 -10.90 -0.65
N ALA A 87 -19.27 -11.47 -1.72
CA ALA A 87 -18.55 -12.28 -2.69
C ALA A 87 -17.55 -11.44 -3.51
N GLY A 88 -17.91 -10.22 -3.93
CA GLY A 88 -17.02 -9.28 -4.60
C GLY A 88 -15.82 -8.90 -3.73
N ASN A 89 -16.06 -8.57 -2.46
CA ASN A 89 -14.98 -8.29 -1.50
C ASN A 89 -14.07 -9.51 -1.30
N ALA A 90 -14.62 -10.72 -1.24
CA ALA A 90 -13.84 -11.95 -1.15
C ALA A 90 -13.01 -12.20 -2.41
N ALA A 91 -13.53 -11.87 -3.60
CA ALA A 91 -12.79 -11.95 -4.86
C ALA A 91 -11.62 -10.96 -4.86
N LYS A 92 -11.86 -9.70 -4.49
CA LYS A 92 -10.82 -8.67 -4.34
C LYS A 92 -9.74 -9.13 -3.34
N GLN A 93 -10.15 -9.70 -2.20
CA GLN A 93 -9.21 -10.24 -1.21
C GLN A 93 -8.34 -11.39 -1.77
N ARG A 94 -8.91 -12.31 -2.56
CA ARG A 94 -8.13 -13.38 -3.21
C ARG A 94 -7.07 -12.83 -4.16
N LEU A 95 -7.40 -11.80 -4.93
CA LEU A 95 -6.46 -11.15 -5.85
C LEU A 95 -5.24 -10.56 -5.14
N THR A 96 -5.36 -10.14 -3.88
CA THR A 96 -4.20 -9.61 -3.15
C THR A 96 -3.15 -10.65 -2.84
N GLN A 97 -3.45 -11.93 -2.94
CA GLN A 97 -2.55 -13.03 -2.56
C GLN A 97 -1.99 -12.89 -1.12
N GLY A 98 -2.80 -12.32 -0.22
CA GLY A 98 -2.45 -12.08 1.18
C GLY A 98 -1.74 -10.76 1.45
N PHE A 99 -1.41 -9.96 0.44
CA PHE A 99 -0.86 -8.61 0.67
C PHE A 99 -1.97 -7.62 1.03
N PRO A 100 -1.81 -6.84 2.12
CA PRO A 100 -2.86 -5.95 2.63
C PRO A 100 -2.92 -4.62 1.85
N SER A 101 -3.21 -4.67 0.54
CA SER A 101 -3.25 -3.47 -0.31
C SER A 101 -4.32 -3.59 -1.38
N ASP A 102 -5.20 -2.61 -1.45
CA ASP A 102 -6.19 -2.50 -2.52
C ASP A 102 -5.51 -2.31 -3.88
N GLN A 103 -4.40 -1.60 -3.92
CA GLN A 103 -3.64 -1.35 -5.13
C GLN A 103 -2.93 -2.61 -5.64
N ILE A 104 -2.52 -3.51 -4.75
CA ILE A 104 -2.02 -4.84 -5.17
C ILE A 104 -3.14 -5.67 -5.78
N ALA A 105 -4.37 -5.59 -5.26
CA ALA A 105 -5.52 -6.24 -5.89
C ALA A 105 -5.74 -5.74 -7.33
N LEU A 106 -5.63 -4.42 -7.56
CA LEU A 106 -5.70 -3.82 -8.91
C LEU A 106 -4.59 -4.35 -9.83
N LEU A 107 -3.34 -4.39 -9.36
CA LEU A 107 -2.22 -4.92 -10.14
C LEU A 107 -2.48 -6.39 -10.53
N LYS A 108 -2.87 -7.22 -9.58
CA LYS A 108 -3.13 -8.64 -9.83
C LYS A 108 -4.33 -8.88 -10.74
N ALA A 109 -5.34 -8.00 -10.69
CA ALA A 109 -6.42 -7.99 -11.65
C ALA A 109 -5.91 -7.71 -13.07
N LEU A 110 -5.03 -6.70 -13.24
CA LEU A 110 -4.43 -6.37 -14.54
C LEU A 110 -3.51 -7.47 -15.06
N GLU A 111 -2.68 -8.08 -14.20
CA GLU A 111 -1.82 -9.21 -14.57
C GLU A 111 -2.62 -10.46 -15.00
N GLY A 112 -3.75 -10.73 -14.35
CA GLY A 112 -4.61 -11.87 -14.66
C GLY A 112 -5.52 -11.65 -15.86
N PHE A 113 -5.70 -10.40 -16.29
CA PHE A 113 -6.59 -10.06 -17.39
C PHE A 113 -5.97 -10.35 -18.75
N SER A 114 -6.58 -11.27 -19.50
CA SER A 114 -6.18 -11.58 -20.88
C SER A 114 -7.39 -11.54 -21.82
N ASN A 115 -7.17 -11.14 -23.08
CA ASN A 115 -8.24 -11.00 -24.06
C ASN A 115 -8.99 -12.31 -24.35
N GLN A 116 -8.31 -13.47 -24.24
CA GLN A 116 -8.91 -14.78 -24.55
C GLN A 116 -9.97 -15.24 -23.53
N LYS A 117 -9.86 -14.78 -22.26
CA LYS A 117 -10.76 -15.18 -21.16
C LYS A 117 -11.32 -13.95 -20.41
N ALA A 118 -11.34 -12.79 -21.06
CA ALA A 118 -11.66 -11.51 -20.42
C ALA A 118 -13.00 -11.54 -19.68
N TYR A 119 -14.07 -11.98 -20.35
CA TYR A 119 -15.42 -12.00 -19.76
C TYR A 119 -15.49 -12.91 -18.54
N ARG A 120 -15.00 -14.14 -18.66
CA ARG A 120 -15.00 -15.12 -17.56
C ARG A 120 -14.18 -14.64 -16.37
N PHE A 121 -12.96 -14.13 -16.61
CA PHE A 121 -12.09 -13.62 -15.56
C PHE A 121 -12.73 -12.42 -14.85
N CYS A 122 -13.34 -11.50 -15.61
CA CYS A 122 -14.00 -10.34 -15.03
C CYS A 122 -15.25 -10.72 -14.22
N ASP A 123 -16.05 -11.64 -14.71
CA ASP A 123 -17.24 -12.15 -14.01
C ASP A 123 -16.87 -12.82 -12.68
N GLU A 124 -15.89 -13.74 -12.69
CA GLU A 124 -15.38 -14.44 -11.50
C GLU A 124 -14.75 -13.49 -10.45
N ASN A 125 -14.25 -12.33 -10.86
CA ASN A 125 -13.57 -11.38 -9.99
C ASN A 125 -14.32 -10.04 -9.82
N TYR A 126 -15.56 -9.95 -10.28
CA TYR A 126 -16.40 -8.74 -10.17
C TYR A 126 -15.71 -7.50 -10.78
N LEU A 127 -15.16 -7.65 -11.99
CA LEU A 127 -14.44 -6.60 -12.72
C LEU A 127 -15.25 -6.15 -13.95
N SER A 128 -15.11 -4.87 -14.31
CA SER A 128 -15.66 -4.31 -15.55
C SER A 128 -14.72 -4.58 -16.71
N VAL A 129 -15.14 -5.35 -17.70
CA VAL A 129 -14.36 -5.66 -18.92
C VAL A 129 -13.98 -4.38 -19.67
N SER A 130 -14.90 -3.42 -19.78
CA SER A 130 -14.64 -2.16 -20.48
C SER A 130 -13.57 -1.33 -19.78
N VAL A 131 -13.61 -1.26 -18.45
CA VAL A 131 -12.60 -0.55 -17.66
C VAL A 131 -11.24 -1.25 -17.77
N MET A 132 -11.20 -2.59 -17.69
CA MET A 132 -9.96 -3.36 -17.82
C MET A 132 -9.30 -3.18 -19.19
N ASN A 133 -10.05 -3.17 -20.28
CA ASN A 133 -9.53 -2.88 -21.61
C ASN A 133 -8.96 -1.46 -21.69
N TYR A 134 -9.72 -0.47 -21.21
CA TYR A 134 -9.24 0.91 -21.19
C TYR A 134 -7.94 1.07 -20.38
N LEU A 135 -7.82 0.42 -19.22
CA LEU A 135 -6.60 0.46 -18.41
C LEU A 135 -5.39 -0.13 -19.15
N LYS A 136 -5.59 -1.20 -19.92
CA LYS A 136 -4.51 -1.75 -20.79
C LYS A 136 -4.02 -0.72 -21.81
N ASP A 137 -4.95 -0.05 -22.47
CA ASP A 137 -4.61 0.98 -23.48
C ASP A 137 -3.93 2.17 -22.82
N LEU A 138 -4.42 2.62 -21.66
CA LEU A 138 -3.83 3.69 -20.87
C LEU A 138 -2.40 3.36 -20.43
N ILE A 139 -2.13 2.12 -19.99
CA ILE A 139 -0.79 1.67 -19.62
C ILE A 139 0.17 1.79 -20.82
N GLN A 140 -0.25 1.38 -22.02
CA GLN A 140 0.57 1.50 -23.23
C GLN A 140 0.82 2.97 -23.58
N GLN A 141 -0.18 3.83 -23.46
CA GLN A 141 -0.04 5.26 -23.67
C GLN A 141 0.96 5.87 -22.67
N LEU A 142 0.87 5.52 -21.39
CA LEU A 142 1.80 6.01 -20.36
C LEU A 142 3.24 5.54 -20.61
N ILE A 143 3.44 4.30 -21.04
CA ILE A 143 4.77 3.80 -21.44
C ILE A 143 5.36 4.66 -22.57
N GLN A 144 4.55 4.97 -23.56
CA GLN A 144 4.99 5.79 -24.69
C GLN A 144 5.32 7.22 -24.24
N THR A 145 4.44 7.86 -23.46
CA THR A 145 4.68 9.22 -22.93
C THR A 145 5.95 9.29 -22.08
N LEU A 146 6.20 8.26 -21.24
CA LEU A 146 7.43 8.19 -20.45
C LEU A 146 8.69 8.08 -21.35
N ARG A 147 8.64 7.27 -22.40
CA ARG A 147 9.75 7.17 -23.35
C ARG A 147 10.03 8.49 -24.06
N GLU A 148 9.00 9.19 -24.47
CA GLU A 148 9.11 10.52 -25.12
C GLU A 148 9.69 11.57 -24.16
N SER A 149 9.45 11.43 -22.85
CA SER A 149 10.07 12.26 -21.81
C SER A 149 11.47 11.79 -21.37
N GLY A 150 12.03 10.78 -22.06
CA GLY A 150 13.35 10.23 -21.75
C GLY A 150 13.36 9.18 -20.63
N VAL A 151 12.21 8.83 -20.06
CA VAL A 151 12.11 7.82 -18.98
C VAL A 151 11.72 6.46 -19.55
N ASN A 152 12.64 5.51 -19.59
CA ASN A 152 12.32 4.16 -20.03
C ASN A 152 12.01 3.24 -18.84
N SER A 153 10.72 3.13 -18.53
CA SER A 153 10.22 2.24 -17.43
C SER A 153 10.46 0.75 -17.69
N THR A 154 10.80 0.37 -18.91
CA THR A 154 11.06 -1.02 -19.32
C THR A 154 12.54 -1.38 -19.39
N GLN A 155 13.46 -0.48 -19.04
CA GLN A 155 14.89 -0.79 -18.92
C GLN A 155 15.15 -1.84 -17.83
N ALA A 156 16.23 -2.61 -17.97
CA ALA A 156 16.62 -3.62 -16.99
C ALA A 156 16.75 -3.06 -15.56
N TYR A 157 17.32 -1.87 -15.41
CA TYR A 157 17.41 -1.19 -14.12
C TYR A 157 16.03 -0.90 -13.51
N ALA A 158 15.08 -0.40 -14.31
CA ALA A 158 13.72 -0.07 -13.85
C ALA A 158 12.86 -1.30 -13.54
N GLN A 159 13.32 -2.50 -13.84
CA GLN A 159 12.63 -3.78 -13.60
C GLN A 159 13.32 -4.70 -12.59
N ARG A 160 14.49 -4.32 -12.06
CA ARG A 160 15.35 -5.22 -11.26
C ARG A 160 14.69 -5.76 -9.99
N ASN A 161 13.71 -5.06 -9.44
CA ASN A 161 12.92 -5.47 -8.29
C ASN A 161 11.46 -5.79 -8.66
N ASN A 162 11.18 -6.04 -9.93
CA ASN A 162 9.83 -6.38 -10.37
C ASN A 162 9.37 -7.68 -9.68
N GLY A 163 8.14 -7.68 -9.14
CA GLY A 163 7.64 -8.80 -8.34
C GLY A 163 7.91 -8.69 -6.83
N ASN A 164 8.71 -7.72 -6.36
CA ASN A 164 8.87 -7.44 -4.93
C ASN A 164 7.64 -6.67 -4.40
N MET A 165 6.60 -7.41 -4.00
CA MET A 165 5.33 -6.82 -3.54
C MET A 165 5.48 -5.95 -2.29
N PRO A 166 6.26 -6.31 -1.25
CA PRO A 166 6.51 -5.42 -0.12
C PRO A 166 7.11 -4.07 -0.52
N LEU A 167 8.10 -4.08 -1.41
CA LEU A 167 8.69 -2.85 -1.93
C LEU A 167 7.66 -2.04 -2.73
N LEU A 168 6.88 -2.70 -3.59
CA LEU A 168 5.82 -2.05 -4.36
C LEU A 168 4.78 -1.38 -3.45
N MET A 169 4.35 -2.06 -2.39
CA MET A 169 3.43 -1.48 -1.39
C MET A 169 4.04 -0.24 -0.72
N SER A 170 5.34 -0.28 -0.40
CA SER A 170 6.04 0.89 0.14
C SER A 170 6.04 2.05 -0.84
N ILE A 171 6.35 1.81 -2.12
CA ILE A 171 6.36 2.85 -3.17
C ILE A 171 4.96 3.46 -3.34
N ILE A 172 3.91 2.63 -3.36
CA ILE A 172 2.53 3.08 -3.44
C ILE A 172 2.16 3.94 -2.23
N SER A 173 2.46 3.46 -1.01
CA SER A 173 2.14 4.18 0.22
C SER A 173 2.85 5.53 0.30
N ILE A 174 4.10 5.61 -0.16
CA ILE A 174 4.86 6.84 -0.34
C ILE A 174 4.11 7.83 -1.26
N GLY A 175 3.57 7.35 -2.35
CA GLY A 175 2.84 8.20 -3.29
C GLY A 175 1.47 8.63 -2.82
N LEU A 176 0.84 7.89 -1.92
CA LEU A 176 -0.42 8.28 -1.30
C LEU A 176 -0.26 9.43 -0.30
N TYR A 177 0.98 9.67 0.21
CA TYR A 177 1.23 10.81 1.09
C TYR A 177 0.89 12.15 0.41
N PRO A 178 0.21 13.12 1.07
CA PRO A 178 -0.09 13.23 2.51
C PRO A 178 -1.39 12.56 2.97
N ASP A 179 -2.11 11.86 2.10
CA ASP A 179 -3.38 11.24 2.45
C ASP A 179 -3.14 9.97 3.27
N ILE A 180 -2.82 10.16 4.56
CA ILE A 180 -2.55 9.09 5.51
C ILE A 180 -3.45 9.14 6.73
N GLY A 181 -3.73 7.97 7.29
CA GLY A 181 -4.35 7.81 8.59
C GLY A 181 -3.38 7.19 9.58
N VAL A 182 -3.41 7.68 10.81
CA VAL A 182 -2.54 7.26 11.92
C VAL A 182 -3.41 6.79 13.07
N ARG A 183 -3.11 5.64 13.65
CA ARG A 183 -3.74 5.18 14.90
C ARG A 183 -2.74 4.48 15.79
N GLN A 184 -3.01 4.44 17.08
CA GLN A 184 -2.33 3.52 17.99
C GLN A 184 -2.72 2.09 17.64
N LEU A 185 -1.78 1.15 17.72
CA LEU A 185 -1.98 -0.24 17.31
C LEU A 185 -3.25 -0.83 17.95
N GLY A 186 -4.15 -1.31 17.09
CA GLY A 186 -5.42 -1.94 17.52
C GLY A 186 -6.50 -1.00 18.03
N LYS A 187 -6.28 0.33 18.04
CA LYS A 187 -7.30 1.31 18.44
C LYS A 187 -7.95 1.96 17.21
N GLU A 188 -9.25 2.12 17.25
CA GLU A 188 -9.99 2.89 16.25
C GLU A 188 -10.57 4.17 16.88
N PRO A 189 -10.80 5.20 16.10
CA PRO A 189 -10.59 5.36 14.66
C PRO A 189 -9.16 5.74 14.30
N PHE A 190 -8.85 5.78 12.99
CA PHE A 190 -7.67 6.49 12.49
C PHE A 190 -7.85 7.99 12.64
N ILE A 191 -6.77 8.67 12.95
CA ILE A 191 -6.69 10.12 12.96
C ILE A 191 -6.02 10.57 11.67
N LEU A 192 -6.65 11.47 10.97
CA LEU A 192 -6.14 12.15 9.78
C LEU A 192 -5.58 13.51 10.17
N GLU A 193 -4.94 14.17 9.21
CA GLU A 193 -4.53 15.57 9.36
C GLU A 193 -5.69 16.44 9.92
N LYS A 194 -5.37 17.41 10.75
CA LYS A 194 -6.34 18.29 11.48
C LYS A 194 -7.23 17.55 12.46
N GLY A 195 -6.83 16.37 12.95
CA GLY A 195 -7.55 15.60 13.96
C GLY A 195 -8.88 14.97 13.49
N ARG A 196 -9.14 14.94 12.18
CA ARG A 196 -10.34 14.30 11.64
C ARG A 196 -10.30 12.80 11.88
N LYS A 197 -11.44 12.21 12.22
CA LYS A 197 -11.56 10.78 12.51
C LYS A 197 -12.10 10.02 11.30
N ALA A 198 -11.42 8.93 10.91
CA ALA A 198 -11.82 8.09 9.79
C ALA A 198 -11.75 6.60 10.14
N LYS A 199 -12.52 5.79 9.41
CA LYS A 199 -12.45 4.34 9.39
C LYS A 199 -12.11 3.85 7.99
N ILE A 200 -11.67 2.60 7.87
CA ILE A 200 -11.47 1.98 6.56
C ILE A 200 -12.84 1.60 5.99
N HIS A 201 -13.04 1.88 4.70
CA HIS A 201 -14.29 1.53 4.01
C HIS A 201 -14.47 0.01 3.91
N PRO A 202 -15.69 -0.53 4.08
CA PRO A 202 -15.96 -1.98 4.02
C PRO A 202 -15.53 -2.68 2.72
N SER A 203 -15.37 -1.97 1.61
CA SER A 203 -14.88 -2.51 0.34
C SER A 203 -13.36 -2.67 0.27
N SER A 204 -12.62 -2.07 1.18
CA SER A 204 -11.18 -2.23 1.23
C SER A 204 -10.80 -3.60 1.77
N VAL A 205 -9.74 -4.18 1.22
CA VAL A 205 -9.15 -5.43 1.71
C VAL A 205 -8.67 -5.32 3.16
N ASN A 206 -8.46 -4.09 3.63
CA ASN A 206 -8.00 -3.77 4.98
C ASN A 206 -9.15 -3.57 5.99
N SER A 207 -10.41 -3.60 5.56
CA SER A 207 -11.57 -3.33 6.44
C SER A 207 -11.76 -4.37 7.55
N LYS A 208 -11.37 -5.62 7.29
CA LYS A 208 -11.42 -6.75 8.24
C LYS A 208 -10.03 -7.29 8.53
N ALA A 209 -8.99 -6.51 8.21
CA ALA A 209 -7.64 -6.99 8.30
C ALA A 209 -7.28 -7.32 9.76
N PRO A 210 -6.71 -8.49 9.99
CA PRO A 210 -6.06 -8.78 11.24
C PRO A 210 -4.92 -7.77 11.44
N GLN A 211 -4.61 -7.52 12.69
CA GLN A 211 -3.56 -6.61 13.11
C GLN A 211 -2.29 -6.84 12.29
N TYR A 212 -1.80 -5.79 11.62
CA TYR A 212 -0.54 -5.86 10.91
C TYR A 212 0.58 -6.09 11.92
N LYS A 213 1.41 -7.07 11.63
CA LYS A 213 2.65 -7.29 12.40
C LYS A 213 3.80 -6.60 11.67
N GLY A 214 3.80 -5.27 11.70
CA GLY A 214 4.94 -4.49 11.25
C GLY A 214 6.01 -4.37 12.33
N PRO A 215 7.19 -3.86 12.00
CA PRO A 215 8.27 -3.62 12.98
C PRO A 215 7.89 -2.56 14.02
N CYS A 216 7.02 -1.62 13.69
CA CYS A 216 6.48 -0.67 14.64
C CYS A 216 5.36 -1.33 15.47
N LYS A 217 5.59 -1.45 16.79
CA LYS A 217 4.67 -2.12 17.71
C LYS A 217 3.63 -1.19 18.33
N THR A 218 3.69 0.10 18.06
CA THR A 218 2.89 1.11 18.76
C THR A 218 1.95 1.90 17.84
N LEU A 219 2.25 1.96 16.54
CA LEU A 219 1.56 2.82 15.60
C LEU A 219 1.24 2.09 14.30
N ASP A 220 -0.01 2.22 13.84
CA ASP A 220 -0.44 1.82 12.50
C ASP A 220 -0.54 3.06 11.61
N LEU A 221 0.09 3.00 10.45
CA LEU A 221 0.01 3.99 9.39
C LEU A 221 -0.65 3.36 8.16
N ILE A 222 -1.55 4.10 7.53
CA ILE A 222 -2.22 3.64 6.32
C ILE A 222 -2.37 4.81 5.33
N GLY A 223 -1.93 4.61 4.09
CA GLY A 223 -2.25 5.53 2.99
C GLY A 223 -3.62 5.20 2.41
N TYR A 224 -4.35 6.22 1.94
CA TYR A 224 -5.62 6.06 1.25
C TYR A 224 -5.67 6.95 0.00
N GLN A 225 -6.43 6.52 -1.00
CA GLN A 225 -6.57 7.28 -2.25
C GLN A 225 -7.74 8.26 -2.18
N ASP A 226 -8.86 7.82 -1.61
CA ASP A 226 -10.09 8.59 -1.57
C ASP A 226 -10.70 8.62 -0.17
N LEU A 227 -11.44 9.68 0.12
CA LEU A 227 -12.11 9.90 1.39
C LEU A 227 -13.58 10.22 1.17
N VAL A 228 -14.47 9.42 1.74
CA VAL A 228 -15.92 9.59 1.63
C VAL A 228 -16.52 9.97 2.98
N SER A 229 -17.42 10.94 2.97
CA SER A 229 -18.14 11.37 4.17
C SER A 229 -19.35 10.46 4.45
N ILE A 230 -19.52 10.09 5.72
CA ILE A 230 -20.71 9.36 6.19
C ILE A 230 -21.72 10.40 6.67
N PRO A 231 -22.93 10.45 6.08
CA PRO A 231 -23.97 11.36 6.57
C PRO A 231 -24.46 10.94 7.96
N ASN A 232 -24.90 11.92 8.76
CA ASN A 232 -25.56 11.72 10.06
C ASN A 232 -24.73 11.00 11.13
N VAL A 233 -23.42 11.21 11.19
CA VAL A 233 -22.57 10.71 12.29
C VAL A 233 -22.66 11.65 13.48
N ASN A 234 -22.81 11.10 14.68
CA ASN A 234 -22.81 11.86 15.93
C ASN A 234 -21.54 12.72 16.09
N PRO A 235 -21.63 13.92 16.71
CA PRO A 235 -20.45 14.73 17.00
C PRO A 235 -19.37 13.93 17.73
N GLY A 236 -18.16 13.90 17.19
CA GLY A 236 -17.02 13.13 17.73
C GLY A 236 -16.87 11.69 17.22
N GLY A 237 -17.83 11.18 16.43
CA GLY A 237 -17.68 9.89 15.72
C GLY A 237 -16.75 9.97 14.51
N ALA A 238 -16.39 8.80 13.96
CA ALA A 238 -15.65 8.72 12.72
C ALA A 238 -16.59 9.00 11.54
N GLY A 239 -16.61 10.24 11.07
CA GLY A 239 -17.50 10.71 9.98
C GLY A 239 -16.96 10.46 8.58
N LEU A 240 -15.79 9.82 8.45
CA LEU A 240 -15.09 9.63 7.19
C LEU A 240 -14.71 8.17 6.97
N LEU A 241 -14.74 7.73 5.71
CA LEU A 241 -14.30 6.41 5.28
C LEU A 241 -13.15 6.55 4.26
N MET A 242 -12.06 5.85 4.51
CA MET A 242 -10.89 5.77 3.64
C MET A 242 -11.07 4.62 2.64
N LEU A 243 -10.95 4.91 1.34
CA LEU A 243 -11.01 3.93 0.25
C LEU A 243 -9.63 3.70 -0.34
N ASN A 244 -9.48 2.55 -0.98
CA ASN A 244 -8.28 2.16 -1.71
C ASN A 244 -7.01 2.36 -0.87
N THR A 245 -6.89 1.54 0.15
CA THR A 245 -5.89 1.71 1.20
C THR A 245 -4.70 0.78 1.05
N THR A 246 -3.52 1.27 1.42
CA THR A 246 -2.28 0.48 1.56
C THR A 246 -1.58 0.83 2.86
N PRO A 247 -1.16 -0.13 3.69
CA PRO A 247 -0.35 0.13 4.87
C PRO A 247 0.96 0.82 4.51
N MET A 248 1.44 1.67 5.42
CA MET A 248 2.68 2.42 5.28
C MET A 248 3.63 2.07 6.43
N SER A 249 4.90 1.88 6.16
CA SER A 249 5.92 1.78 7.21
C SER A 249 6.34 3.16 7.71
N VAL A 250 6.86 3.21 8.95
CA VAL A 250 7.41 4.45 9.50
C VAL A 250 8.58 4.96 8.67
N PHE A 251 9.42 4.06 8.15
CA PHE A 251 10.53 4.43 7.28
C PHE A 251 10.04 5.05 5.97
N ALA A 252 9.02 4.47 5.34
CA ALA A 252 8.39 5.03 4.14
C ALA A 252 7.84 6.45 4.43
N LEU A 253 7.16 6.65 5.55
CA LEU A 253 6.69 7.97 5.98
C LEU A 253 7.87 8.95 6.12
N LEU A 254 8.91 8.58 6.87
CA LEU A 254 10.07 9.43 7.10
C LEU A 254 10.85 9.75 5.82
N LEU A 255 10.84 8.88 4.81
CA LEU A 255 11.47 9.17 3.51
C LEU A 255 10.72 10.21 2.69
N THR A 256 9.43 10.39 2.90
CA THR A 256 8.54 11.12 1.98
C THR A 256 7.80 12.28 2.57
N CYS A 257 7.66 12.34 3.89
CA CYS A 257 7.06 13.46 4.59
C CYS A 257 7.81 14.78 4.27
N GLY A 258 7.12 15.90 4.43
CA GLY A 258 7.70 17.22 4.25
C GLY A 258 8.76 17.52 5.29
N VAL A 259 8.34 18.05 6.42
CA VAL A 259 9.25 18.53 7.47
C VAL A 259 9.28 17.57 8.65
N ILE A 260 10.46 17.28 9.14
CA ILE A 260 10.70 16.53 10.38
C ILE A 260 11.25 17.52 11.41
N HIS A 261 10.46 17.81 12.43
CA HIS A 261 10.89 18.64 13.57
C HIS A 261 11.36 17.75 14.71
N GLU A 262 12.57 18.01 15.23
CA GLU A 262 12.99 17.43 16.49
C GLU A 262 12.31 18.18 17.63
N VAL A 263 11.56 17.49 18.48
CA VAL A 263 10.83 18.09 19.59
C VAL A 263 11.56 17.72 20.88
N PRO A 264 11.80 18.68 21.80
CA PRO A 264 12.37 18.37 23.11
C PRO A 264 11.53 17.30 23.82
N ALA A 265 12.17 16.34 24.46
CA ALA A 265 11.49 15.28 25.21
C ALA A 265 10.73 15.88 26.41
N SER A 266 9.48 16.25 26.21
CA SER A 266 8.55 16.41 27.33
C SER A 266 8.07 15.01 27.72
N VAL A 267 8.41 14.61 28.94
CA VAL A 267 8.30 13.23 29.47
C VAL A 267 6.86 12.69 29.53
N LYS A 268 5.83 13.48 29.15
CA LYS A 268 4.42 13.15 29.44
C LYS A 268 3.55 12.72 28.24
N ASP A 269 4.01 12.85 26.98
CA ASP A 269 3.04 12.82 25.88
C ASP A 269 3.08 11.61 24.93
N ILE A 270 3.97 10.63 25.13
CA ILE A 270 4.16 9.57 24.12
C ILE A 270 3.95 8.15 24.63
N ASP A 271 4.01 7.89 25.94
CA ASP A 271 3.89 6.51 26.45
C ASP A 271 3.23 6.46 27.84
N ASP A 272 2.05 5.88 27.95
CA ASP A 272 1.41 5.51 29.23
C ASP A 272 2.06 4.25 29.84
N GLY A 273 3.23 3.84 29.34
CA GLY A 273 3.99 2.69 29.82
C GLY A 273 4.99 3.05 30.94
N PRO A 274 5.46 2.05 31.70
CA PRO A 274 6.48 2.28 32.75
C PRO A 274 7.74 2.89 32.11
N PRO A 275 8.44 3.79 32.84
CA PRO A 275 9.64 4.47 32.33
C PRO A 275 10.69 3.44 31.91
N ARG A 276 10.96 3.38 30.61
CA ARG A 276 12.09 2.60 30.07
C ARG A 276 13.41 3.33 30.35
N PRO A 277 14.52 2.59 30.43
CA PRO A 277 15.84 3.22 30.55
C PRO A 277 15.98 4.33 29.50
N VAL A 278 16.40 5.50 29.93
CA VAL A 278 16.59 6.66 29.05
C VAL A 278 17.63 6.28 28.00
N ASP A 279 17.18 5.96 26.80
CA ASP A 279 18.06 5.78 25.66
C ASP A 279 18.59 7.18 25.32
N VAL A 280 19.86 7.42 25.61
CA VAL A 280 20.55 8.74 25.48
C VAL A 280 20.43 9.26 24.02
N ASP A 281 20.25 8.35 23.04
CA ASP A 281 20.11 8.68 21.62
C ASP A 281 18.65 8.88 21.17
N ALA A 282 17.66 8.68 22.04
CA ALA A 282 16.25 8.79 21.68
C ALA A 282 15.86 10.25 21.41
N VAL A 283 15.17 10.47 20.30
CA VAL A 283 14.68 11.76 19.85
C VAL A 283 13.20 11.65 19.55
N ASN A 284 12.39 12.58 20.07
CA ASN A 284 11.01 12.74 19.64
C ASN A 284 10.99 13.59 18.38
N VAL A 285 10.23 13.15 17.39
CA VAL A 285 10.07 13.88 16.14
C VAL A 285 8.58 14.09 15.84
N GLU A 286 8.29 15.23 15.31
CA GLU A 286 6.98 15.58 14.77
C GLU A 286 7.07 15.74 13.26
N VAL A 287 6.32 14.91 12.55
CA VAL A 287 6.28 14.90 11.10
C VAL A 287 5.11 15.77 10.65
N ASP A 288 5.41 16.78 9.83
CA ASP A 288 4.43 17.74 9.29
C ASP A 288 3.47 18.31 10.34
N SER A 289 3.99 18.53 11.56
CA SER A 289 3.30 19.15 12.70
C SER A 289 2.09 18.38 13.27
N TRP A 290 1.95 17.06 12.94
CA TRP A 290 0.84 16.30 13.50
C TRP A 290 1.13 14.80 13.79
N VAL A 291 2.07 14.15 13.09
CA VAL A 291 2.44 12.75 13.37
C VAL A 291 3.62 12.71 14.34
N LYS A 292 3.35 12.28 15.57
CA LYS A 292 4.36 12.19 16.61
C LYS A 292 5.00 10.80 16.62
N LEU A 293 6.33 10.76 16.54
CA LEU A 293 7.14 9.55 16.51
C LEU A 293 8.29 9.65 17.50
N ARG A 294 8.71 8.50 18.03
CA ARG A 294 9.95 8.38 18.78
C ARG A 294 10.97 7.56 17.99
N THR A 295 12.15 8.09 17.80
CA THR A 295 13.21 7.46 17.01
C THR A 295 14.57 7.71 17.66
N THR A 296 15.66 7.38 17.00
CA THR A 296 17.02 7.68 17.44
C THR A 296 17.71 8.64 16.47
N ARG A 297 18.69 9.39 16.96
CA ARG A 297 19.48 10.30 16.12
C ARG A 297 20.19 9.57 14.98
N LYS A 298 20.62 8.33 15.22
CA LYS A 298 21.19 7.45 14.17
C LYS A 298 20.20 7.20 13.03
N ILE A 299 18.94 6.85 13.35
CA ILE A 299 17.90 6.62 12.33
C ILE A 299 17.62 7.90 11.57
N LEU A 300 17.55 9.07 12.22
CA LEU A 300 17.33 10.33 11.52
C LEU A 300 18.44 10.66 10.52
N ASN A 301 19.70 10.39 10.88
CA ASN A 301 20.83 10.59 9.97
C ASN A 301 20.73 9.64 8.76
N VAL A 302 20.36 8.37 8.96
CA VAL A 302 20.11 7.42 7.86
C VAL A 302 18.99 7.92 6.96
N VAL A 303 17.89 8.42 7.53
CA VAL A 303 16.78 9.00 6.77
C VAL A 303 17.23 10.20 5.92
N ARG A 304 18.04 11.11 6.49
CA ARG A 304 18.59 12.26 5.76
C ARG A 304 19.45 11.82 4.57
N THR A 305 20.39 10.91 4.80
CA THR A 305 21.24 10.34 3.74
C THR A 305 20.41 9.63 2.66
N ALA A 306 19.38 8.85 3.06
CA ALA A 306 18.50 8.17 2.13
C ALA A 306 17.69 9.16 1.27
N ARG A 307 17.18 10.26 1.86
CA ARG A 307 16.50 11.33 1.13
C ARG A 307 17.40 12.01 0.10
N GLU A 308 18.65 12.29 0.47
CA GLU A 308 19.66 12.85 -0.44
C GLU A 308 19.97 11.87 -1.58
N THR A 309 20.16 10.59 -1.25
CA THR A 309 20.41 9.54 -2.26
C THR A 309 19.26 9.44 -3.26
N ILE A 310 18.01 9.46 -2.80
CA ILE A 310 16.83 9.46 -3.69
C ILE A 310 16.84 10.71 -4.59
N ALA A 311 17.11 11.88 -4.03
CA ALA A 311 17.13 13.13 -4.78
C ALA A 311 18.21 13.11 -5.88
N LEU A 312 19.45 12.79 -5.51
CA LEU A 312 20.57 12.69 -6.45
C LEU A 312 20.34 11.63 -7.51
N THR A 313 19.76 10.50 -7.14
CA THR A 313 19.42 9.42 -8.09
C THR A 313 18.35 9.87 -9.07
N MET A 314 17.32 10.57 -8.58
CA MET A 314 16.25 11.09 -9.43
C MET A 314 16.80 12.11 -10.45
N ASP A 315 17.64 13.05 -9.98
CA ASP A 315 18.27 14.04 -10.87
C ASP A 315 19.18 13.38 -11.90
N ALA A 316 20.00 12.41 -11.51
CA ALA A 316 20.86 11.67 -12.43
C ALA A 316 20.04 10.87 -13.45
N PHE A 317 18.98 10.18 -13.00
CA PHE A 317 18.10 9.39 -13.84
C PHE A 317 17.34 10.21 -14.89
N LEU A 318 16.87 11.41 -14.50
CA LEU A 318 16.13 12.30 -15.41
C LEU A 318 17.04 13.13 -16.32
N SER A 319 18.27 13.46 -15.87
CA SER A 319 19.22 14.25 -16.66
C SER A 319 19.95 13.42 -17.72
N SER A 320 20.11 12.13 -17.50
CA SER A 320 20.85 11.23 -18.40
C SER A 320 20.20 9.85 -18.42
N PRO A 321 18.99 9.74 -19.01
CA PRO A 321 18.17 8.52 -18.90
C PRO A 321 18.80 7.28 -19.53
N ASP A 322 19.67 7.44 -20.55
CA ASP A 322 20.33 6.34 -21.24
C ASP A 322 21.67 5.91 -20.60
N MET A 323 22.13 6.66 -19.59
CA MET A 323 23.37 6.36 -18.91
C MET A 323 23.13 5.49 -17.67
N PRO A 324 24.01 4.54 -17.38
CA PRO A 324 23.92 3.77 -16.14
C PRO A 324 24.12 4.71 -14.94
N LEU A 325 23.34 4.50 -13.89
CA LEU A 325 23.50 5.26 -12.65
C LEU A 325 24.90 5.05 -12.04
N PRO A 326 25.49 6.07 -11.43
CA PRO A 326 26.74 5.94 -10.68
C PRO A 326 26.66 4.78 -9.67
N PRO A 327 27.70 3.94 -9.53
CA PRO A 327 27.65 2.75 -8.69
C PRO A 327 27.30 2.99 -7.23
N HIS A 328 27.67 4.16 -6.66
CA HIS A 328 27.33 4.52 -5.29
C HIS A 328 25.85 4.84 -5.13
N LEU A 329 25.21 5.50 -6.12
CA LEU A 329 23.77 5.78 -6.12
C LEU A 329 22.97 4.49 -6.31
N SER A 330 23.39 3.61 -7.24
CA SER A 330 22.73 2.33 -7.44
C SER A 330 22.74 1.48 -6.17
N ARG A 331 23.91 1.34 -5.50
CA ARG A 331 24.02 0.63 -4.21
C ARG A 331 23.17 1.27 -3.11
N GLY A 332 23.15 2.60 -3.04
CA GLY A 332 22.29 3.33 -2.10
C GLY A 332 20.80 3.04 -2.32
N MET A 333 20.35 3.05 -3.57
CA MET A 333 18.98 2.72 -3.92
C MET A 333 18.61 1.26 -3.62
N ASP A 334 19.52 0.32 -3.80
CA ASP A 334 19.30 -1.08 -3.47
C ASP A 334 19.16 -1.28 -1.96
N ALA A 335 19.98 -0.58 -1.15
CA ALA A 335 19.85 -0.60 0.31
C ALA A 335 18.51 0.03 0.77
N ILE A 336 18.07 1.13 0.18
CA ILE A 336 16.78 1.75 0.44
C ILE A 336 15.64 0.81 0.07
N ALA A 337 15.72 0.14 -1.10
CA ALA A 337 14.71 -0.81 -1.54
C ALA A 337 14.58 -2.00 -0.58
N GLN A 338 15.71 -2.54 -0.10
CA GLN A 338 15.72 -3.62 0.89
C GLN A 338 15.11 -3.18 2.24
N ALA A 339 15.47 -2.00 2.73
CA ALA A 339 14.91 -1.46 3.96
C ALA A 339 13.40 -1.22 3.87
N LEU A 340 12.92 -0.63 2.76
CA LEU A 340 11.50 -0.41 2.51
C LEU A 340 10.71 -1.73 2.45
N ALA A 341 11.27 -2.76 1.79
CA ALA A 341 10.64 -4.06 1.71
C ALA A 341 10.58 -4.77 3.07
N ALA A 342 11.64 -4.66 3.87
CA ALA A 342 11.74 -5.31 5.18
C ALA A 342 10.79 -4.70 6.23
N GLU A 343 10.54 -3.39 6.16
CA GLU A 343 9.71 -2.68 7.15
C GLU A 343 8.23 -2.59 6.76
N GLN A 344 7.86 -2.99 5.56
CA GLN A 344 6.46 -2.94 5.14
C GLN A 344 5.61 -3.89 5.98
N PRO A 345 4.51 -3.43 6.60
CA PRO A 345 3.58 -4.29 7.31
C PRO A 345 2.98 -5.35 6.37
N LEU A 346 3.09 -6.61 6.73
CA LEU A 346 2.54 -7.73 5.97
C LEU A 346 1.51 -8.48 6.80
N SER A 347 0.49 -9.05 6.16
CA SER A 347 -0.37 -10.03 6.84
C SER A 347 0.39 -11.34 7.04
N SER A 348 -0.01 -12.12 8.05
CA SER A 348 0.60 -13.42 8.32
C SER A 348 0.50 -14.41 7.15
N ALA A 349 -0.46 -14.19 6.23
CA ALA A 349 -0.65 -15.00 5.03
C ALA A 349 0.31 -14.63 3.88
N ALA A 350 0.93 -13.45 3.93
CA ALA A 350 1.81 -12.94 2.87
C ALA A 350 3.29 -13.27 3.10
N VAL A 351 3.65 -13.95 4.19
CA VAL A 351 5.04 -14.36 4.44
C VAL A 351 5.39 -15.44 3.42
N PRO A 352 6.33 -15.21 2.48
CA PRO A 352 6.76 -16.26 1.56
C PRO A 352 7.37 -17.40 2.39
N THR A 353 6.84 -18.60 2.27
CA THR A 353 7.55 -19.81 2.67
C THR A 353 8.82 -19.86 1.80
N GLN A 354 9.98 -19.54 2.39
CA GLN A 354 11.27 -19.75 1.74
C GLN A 354 11.31 -21.19 1.24
N GLY A 355 11.57 -21.33 -0.06
CA GLY A 355 11.40 -22.51 -0.84
C GLY A 355 11.92 -23.78 -0.16
N ALA A 356 11.07 -24.76 -0.14
CA ALA A 356 11.48 -26.14 0.00
C ALA A 356 12.45 -26.44 -1.14
N ASN A 357 13.71 -26.47 -0.80
CA ASN A 357 14.80 -26.92 -1.67
C ASN A 357 14.51 -28.38 -1.99
N SER A 358 14.06 -28.66 -3.21
CA SER A 358 13.90 -30.00 -3.72
C SER A 358 15.28 -30.62 -3.91
N GLY A 359 15.83 -31.14 -2.84
CA GLY A 359 16.96 -32.04 -2.87
C GLY A 359 16.50 -33.42 -3.41
N HIS A 360 16.78 -33.68 -4.67
CA HIS A 360 16.84 -35.04 -5.20
C HIS A 360 17.92 -35.81 -4.44
N GLY A 361 17.50 -36.82 -3.68
CA GLY A 361 18.37 -37.83 -3.11
C GLY A 361 17.64 -39.15 -3.20
N GLY A 362 17.90 -39.88 -4.28
CA GLY A 362 17.48 -41.28 -4.39
C GLY A 362 18.24 -42.14 -3.40
N HIS A 363 17.54 -43.08 -2.77
CA HIS A 363 18.11 -44.33 -2.29
C HIS A 363 17.07 -45.42 -2.38
N GLU A 364 17.42 -46.41 -3.18
CA GLU A 364 16.82 -47.74 -3.27
C GLU A 364 17.04 -48.53 -1.98
N GLY A 365 16.15 -49.54 -1.77
CA GLY A 365 16.39 -50.72 -0.94
C GLY A 365 15.55 -50.73 0.35
N ASP A 366 14.73 -51.62 0.60
CA ASP A 366 14.66 -53.04 0.56
C ASP A 366 13.45 -53.50 1.42
N SER A 367 12.86 -54.54 1.02
CA SER A 367 11.72 -55.24 1.59
C SER A 367 12.01 -55.85 2.97
N ARG A 368 10.96 -55.98 3.84
CA ARG A 368 10.54 -57.23 4.48
C ARG A 368 9.42 -57.11 5.52
N TYR A 369 8.37 -57.88 5.30
CA TYR A 369 7.52 -58.73 6.17
C TYR A 369 7.13 -58.34 7.63
N GLY A 370 5.84 -58.59 7.91
CA GLY A 370 5.28 -58.94 9.21
C GLY A 370 3.86 -58.41 9.39
N SER A 371 2.85 -59.07 9.00
CA SER A 371 1.86 -60.02 9.54
C SER A 371 1.35 -59.66 10.93
N GLY A 372 -0.01 -59.59 11.05
CA GLY A 372 -0.73 -60.18 12.11
C GLY A 372 -1.79 -59.35 12.86
N GLY A 373 -3.05 -59.79 12.80
CA GLY A 373 -4.07 -59.74 13.85
C GLY A 373 -4.96 -58.44 13.87
N GLY A 374 -6.22 -58.39 13.60
CA GLY A 374 -7.31 -59.33 13.83
C GLY A 374 -8.00 -59.09 15.18
N TYR A 375 -9.23 -58.59 15.18
CA TYR A 375 -10.41 -58.86 16.05
C TYR A 375 -11.41 -57.70 15.88
N GLN A 376 -12.52 -57.85 15.23
CA GLN A 376 -13.88 -58.37 15.57
C GLN A 376 -14.55 -57.74 16.81
N GLY A 377 -15.76 -57.29 16.58
CA GLY A 377 -16.93 -57.24 17.48
C GLY A 377 -17.28 -55.84 17.95
N GLY A 378 -18.49 -55.36 17.89
CA GLY A 378 -19.77 -55.92 17.94
C GLY A 378 -20.86 -54.82 17.94
N ARG A 379 -21.91 -55.14 17.37
CA ARG A 379 -23.34 -54.89 17.43
C ARG A 379 -23.94 -54.10 18.61
N GLY A 380 -25.02 -53.37 18.26
CA GLY A 380 -26.24 -53.11 19.06
C GLY A 380 -26.66 -51.63 18.94
N GLY A 381 -27.76 -51.24 18.34
CA GLY A 381 -29.15 -51.54 18.65
C GLY A 381 -29.77 -50.24 19.11
N GLY A 382 -30.66 -49.59 18.37
CA GLY A 382 -32.07 -49.79 18.35
C GLY A 382 -32.81 -48.65 19.08
N GLY A 383 -33.87 -48.13 18.46
CA GLY A 383 -34.92 -47.34 19.11
C GLY A 383 -35.10 -45.93 18.55
N GLY A 384 -35.94 -45.71 17.77
CA GLY A 384 -37.21 -45.36 17.30
C GLY A 384 -38.15 -44.71 18.33
N TYR A 385 -38.56 -43.47 18.05
CA TYR A 385 -39.90 -43.04 18.47
C TYR A 385 -40.44 -41.96 17.49
N GLN A 386 -41.62 -42.26 16.97
CA GLN A 386 -42.56 -41.39 16.29
C GLN A 386 -43.27 -40.47 17.28
N GLY A 387 -43.65 -39.28 16.85
CA GLY A 387 -44.57 -38.43 17.59
C GLY A 387 -45.11 -37.30 16.72
N ARG A 388 -46.33 -37.51 16.25
CA ARG A 388 -47.21 -36.57 15.56
C ARG A 388 -47.63 -35.42 16.46
N GLY A 389 -47.99 -34.28 15.85
CA GLY A 389 -48.80 -33.26 16.51
C GLY A 389 -49.11 -32.07 15.63
N ARG A 390 -50.32 -32.02 15.14
CA ARG A 390 -51.04 -30.97 14.39
C ARG A 390 -51.36 -29.74 15.28
N GLY A 391 -51.69 -28.62 14.57
CA GLY A 391 -52.54 -27.51 15.03
C GLY A 391 -52.05 -26.15 14.52
N SER A 392 -52.52 -25.54 13.47
CA SER A 392 -53.74 -24.78 13.13
C SER A 392 -53.99 -23.49 13.93
N GLY A 393 -54.14 -22.38 13.16
CA GLY A 393 -54.80 -21.10 13.51
C GLY A 393 -53.84 -19.94 13.67
N GLY A 394 -53.83 -18.86 12.92
CA GLY A 394 -54.95 -18.05 12.48
C GLY A 394 -54.91 -16.72 13.27
N TYR A 395 -54.40 -15.71 12.66
CA TYR A 395 -54.89 -14.35 12.40
C TYR A 395 -53.84 -13.57 11.63
#